data_8f53d1327f5680ba6e1558e9273f76ee
#
_entry.id   8f53d1327f5680ba6e1558e9273f76ee
#
_cell.length_a   1.000
_cell.length_b   1.000
_cell.length_c   1.000
_cell.angle_alpha   90.00
_cell.angle_beta   90.00
_cell.angle_gamma   90.00
#
_symmetry.space_group_name_H-M   'P 1'
#
loop_
_entity.id
_entity.type
_entity.pdbx_description
1 polymer ?
#
loop_
_entity_poly.entity_id
_entity_poly.type
_entity_poly.pdbx_seq_one_letter_code
_entity_poly.pdbx_strand_id
1 'polypeptide(L)'
;MNGPPRQIVIVGRDAALWLSATVLRQALRPAGVSVAAVELPSRLSMSSAYASLPPLEALHAKLGLDESALLRSTGGSFSLGTNVVGPADAAPFFLAHGSYGAPIDGTSFFPYWVKARHFGLGAVLEDFCPTAMAARQGRMLLPDEATEAFGRTDYSYHLPALAYVAALKVRASRLGIAVHHARSVTVELESDEISAIALEDGTRIAGELFVDASGADAVLIGQALGEGREDWRPAFVADRILTAHATPFASVPAYAETRVGDTGWLTLHASQAATHITCAFASDLQDDETALAAAQTLSGLKLLDPVLTPIEPGCRGRPWSANCVAIGSAACAFDPLFDVDLHAIQLGIVHLLSLFPVSGEFAAERAEYNRITRSAFERVRDFQSAFYALNRFGAAKFWDAARAAASPAEVAHKIATFRARGDIAPMEDESFAPDLWQALFVGLGGVPESWPPAIDRTPPERMKEEFRRILGFVRDKVLEQPAHDAYLRSLCRSEAA
;
A
#
# COMPACT_ATOMS: atom_id res chain seq x y z
N MET A 1 3.66 -30.10 27.99
CA MET A 1 3.61 -29.27 26.75
C MET A 1 2.75 -28.07 27.11
N ASN A 2 3.30 -26.87 27.08
CA ASN A 2 2.53 -25.65 27.25
C ASN A 2 1.61 -25.49 26.02
N GLY A 3 0.34 -25.10 26.27
CA GLY A 3 -0.60 -24.84 25.16
C GLY A 3 -0.25 -23.61 24.34
N PRO A 4 -1.07 -23.25 23.33
CA PRO A 4 -0.88 -22.04 22.55
C PRO A 4 -0.99 -20.79 23.44
N PRO A 5 -0.40 -19.65 23.05
CA PRO A 5 -0.50 -18.38 23.79
C PRO A 5 -1.96 -17.99 24.02
N ARG A 6 -2.29 -17.63 25.27
CA ARG A 6 -3.62 -17.20 25.72
C ARG A 6 -3.75 -15.72 25.92
N GLN A 7 -2.62 -15.03 26.14
CA GLN A 7 -2.55 -13.59 26.36
C GLN A 7 -1.62 -12.94 25.36
N ILE A 8 -2.18 -12.10 24.48
CA ILE A 8 -1.43 -11.24 23.56
C ILE A 8 -1.41 -9.82 24.12
N VAL A 9 -0.23 -9.21 24.19
CA VAL A 9 -0.06 -7.80 24.55
C VAL A 9 0.48 -7.05 23.34
N ILE A 10 -0.24 -6.02 22.88
CA ILE A 10 0.16 -5.20 21.74
C ILE A 10 0.58 -3.83 22.26
N VAL A 11 1.81 -3.46 22.05
CA VAL A 11 2.34 -2.13 22.39
C VAL A 11 2.50 -1.33 21.11
N GLY A 12 1.84 -0.18 21.02
CA GLY A 12 1.96 0.58 19.78
C GLY A 12 1.12 1.85 19.72
N ARG A 13 0.93 2.31 18.50
CA ARG A 13 0.17 3.54 18.18
C ARG A 13 -0.52 3.42 16.84
N ASP A 14 -1.48 4.30 16.62
CA ASP A 14 -2.10 4.57 15.33
C ASP A 14 -2.69 3.30 14.66
N ALA A 15 -2.72 3.21 13.32
CA ALA A 15 -3.34 2.10 12.63
C ALA A 15 -2.66 0.75 12.93
N ALA A 16 -1.34 0.72 13.13
CA ALA A 16 -0.62 -0.51 13.43
C ALA A 16 -1.11 -1.17 14.73
N LEU A 17 -1.31 -0.37 15.80
CA LEU A 17 -1.88 -0.85 17.05
C LEU A 17 -3.32 -1.32 16.88
N TRP A 18 -4.18 -0.44 16.36
CA TRP A 18 -5.61 -0.65 16.44
C TRP A 18 -6.12 -1.67 15.42
N LEU A 19 -5.49 -1.75 14.24
CA LEU A 19 -5.80 -2.78 13.26
C LEU A 19 -5.33 -4.16 13.77
N SER A 20 -4.11 -4.26 14.32
CA SER A 20 -3.62 -5.50 14.94
C SER A 20 -4.52 -5.97 16.09
N ALA A 21 -4.86 -5.06 17.00
CA ALA A 21 -5.70 -5.40 18.16
C ALA A 21 -7.09 -5.90 17.76
N THR A 22 -7.75 -5.20 16.83
CA THR A 22 -9.11 -5.55 16.39
C THR A 22 -9.12 -6.86 15.61
N VAL A 23 -8.17 -7.06 14.68
CA VAL A 23 -8.10 -8.27 13.86
C VAL A 23 -7.74 -9.48 14.70
N LEU A 24 -6.70 -9.41 15.54
CA LEU A 24 -6.30 -10.53 16.40
C LEU A 24 -7.39 -10.89 17.40
N ARG A 25 -8.03 -9.88 18.03
CA ARG A 25 -9.14 -10.14 18.94
C ARG A 25 -10.34 -10.80 18.26
N GLN A 26 -10.72 -10.31 17.07
CA GLN A 26 -11.84 -10.86 16.31
C GLN A 26 -11.57 -12.32 15.89
N ALA A 27 -10.39 -12.59 15.34
CA ALA A 27 -10.03 -13.89 14.81
C ALA A 27 -9.78 -14.95 15.91
N LEU A 28 -9.14 -14.56 17.02
CA LEU A 28 -8.69 -15.50 18.05
C LEU A 28 -9.63 -15.62 19.23
N ARG A 29 -10.69 -14.80 19.30
CA ARG A 29 -11.73 -14.89 20.36
C ARG A 29 -12.33 -16.28 20.51
N PRO A 30 -12.68 -17.02 19.43
CA PRO A 30 -13.23 -18.39 19.56
C PRO A 30 -12.25 -19.37 20.20
N ALA A 31 -10.94 -19.13 20.07
CA ALA A 31 -9.90 -19.93 20.69
C ALA A 31 -9.61 -19.54 22.17
N GLY A 32 -10.37 -18.59 22.73
CA GLY A 32 -10.19 -18.12 24.09
C GLY A 32 -8.96 -17.25 24.34
N VAL A 33 -8.36 -16.69 23.27
CA VAL A 33 -7.21 -15.78 23.38
C VAL A 33 -7.69 -14.39 23.76
N SER A 34 -7.04 -13.80 24.77
CA SER A 34 -7.26 -12.41 25.19
C SER A 34 -6.22 -11.49 24.52
N VAL A 35 -6.66 -10.25 24.26
CA VAL A 35 -5.81 -9.21 23.68
C VAL A 35 -5.87 -7.96 24.55
N ALA A 36 -4.73 -7.47 24.97
CA ALA A 36 -4.55 -6.18 25.64
C ALA A 36 -3.77 -5.21 24.72
N ALA A 37 -4.20 -3.98 24.65
CA ALA A 37 -3.56 -2.92 23.88
C ALA A 37 -2.93 -1.88 24.82
N VAL A 38 -1.66 -1.57 24.62
CA VAL A 38 -0.95 -0.47 25.27
C VAL A 38 -0.75 0.64 24.23
N GLU A 39 -1.55 1.71 24.36
CA GLU A 39 -1.52 2.81 23.44
C GLU A 39 -0.45 3.84 23.85
N LEU A 40 0.54 4.03 22.98
CA LEU A 40 1.54 5.08 23.03
C LEU A 40 1.03 6.36 22.33
N PRO A 41 1.62 7.53 22.58
CA PRO A 41 1.23 8.77 21.92
C PRO A 41 1.24 8.66 20.41
N SER A 42 0.16 9.13 19.78
CA SER A 42 0.03 9.18 18.32
C SER A 42 1.09 10.10 17.70
N ARG A 43 1.54 9.74 16.49
CA ARG A 43 2.40 10.58 15.65
C ARG A 43 1.65 11.15 14.44
N LEU A 44 0.34 10.92 14.36
CA LEU A 44 -0.49 11.44 13.30
C LEU A 44 -0.81 12.93 13.51
N SER A 45 -0.92 13.65 12.41
CA SER A 45 -1.39 15.02 12.34
C SER A 45 -2.65 15.13 11.48
N MET A 46 -3.22 16.31 11.36
CA MET A 46 -4.31 16.58 10.43
C MET A 46 -3.91 16.35 8.96
N SER A 47 -2.63 16.43 8.67
CA SER A 47 -2.07 16.20 7.35
C SER A 47 -1.90 14.71 7.00
N SER A 48 -1.97 13.83 8.00
CA SER A 48 -1.76 12.38 7.82
C SER A 48 -2.97 11.73 7.16
N ALA A 49 -2.70 10.91 6.14
CA ALA A 49 -3.69 10.04 5.51
C ALA A 49 -3.11 8.64 5.33
N TYR A 50 -3.98 7.66 5.24
CA TYR A 50 -3.65 6.33 4.77
C TYR A 50 -4.29 6.10 3.40
N ALA A 51 -3.49 5.69 2.43
CA ALA A 51 -4.02 5.02 1.25
C ALA A 51 -3.98 3.50 1.50
N SER A 52 -4.91 2.78 0.92
CA SER A 52 -4.96 1.33 1.04
C SER A 52 -4.74 0.66 -0.31
N LEU A 53 -4.42 -0.63 -0.28
CA LEU A 53 -4.54 -1.51 -1.42
C LEU A 53 -5.85 -2.32 -1.33
N PRO A 54 -6.36 -2.87 -2.44
CA PRO A 54 -7.65 -3.58 -2.48
C PRO A 54 -7.90 -4.61 -1.39
N PRO A 55 -6.91 -5.44 -0.95
CA PRO A 55 -7.14 -6.44 0.09
C PRO A 55 -7.66 -5.90 1.44
N LEU A 56 -7.55 -4.60 1.69
CA LEU A 56 -8.02 -4.01 2.95
C LEU A 56 -9.56 -4.03 3.08
N GLU A 57 -10.29 -3.91 1.95
CA GLU A 57 -11.77 -4.01 1.95
C GLU A 57 -12.21 -5.35 2.55
N ALA A 58 -11.67 -6.46 2.08
CA ALA A 58 -11.99 -7.79 2.59
C ALA A 58 -11.65 -7.95 4.09
N LEU A 59 -10.59 -7.30 4.56
CA LEU A 59 -10.24 -7.28 5.98
C LEU A 59 -11.26 -6.49 6.79
N HIS A 60 -11.69 -5.32 6.31
CA HIS A 60 -12.73 -4.51 6.95
C HIS A 60 -14.07 -5.28 7.04
N ALA A 61 -14.47 -5.96 5.97
CA ALA A 61 -15.67 -6.80 5.96
C ALA A 61 -15.60 -7.91 7.04
N LYS A 62 -14.46 -8.60 7.16
CA LYS A 62 -14.22 -9.60 8.21
C LYS A 62 -14.25 -9.00 9.61
N LEU A 63 -13.85 -7.75 9.79
CA LEU A 63 -13.95 -7.03 11.04
C LEU A 63 -15.39 -6.56 11.33
N GLY A 64 -16.31 -6.68 10.38
CA GLY A 64 -17.66 -6.13 10.50
C GLY A 64 -17.65 -4.59 10.54
N LEU A 65 -16.72 -3.98 9.82
CA LEU A 65 -16.73 -2.55 9.53
C LEU A 65 -17.61 -2.33 8.32
N ASP A 66 -18.71 -1.63 8.50
CA ASP A 66 -19.58 -1.23 7.39
C ASP A 66 -18.91 -0.12 6.58
N GLU A 67 -18.79 -0.32 5.28
CA GLU A 67 -18.08 0.58 4.37
C GLU A 67 -18.69 1.97 4.34
N SER A 68 -20.02 2.06 4.29
CA SER A 68 -20.74 3.32 4.25
C SER A 68 -20.56 4.11 5.54
N ALA A 69 -20.63 3.44 6.67
CA ALA A 69 -20.39 4.04 7.98
C ALA A 69 -18.93 4.47 8.14
N LEU A 70 -17.98 3.67 7.65
CA LEU A 70 -16.56 4.00 7.66
C LEU A 70 -16.28 5.27 6.85
N LEU A 71 -16.69 5.32 5.58
CA LEU A 71 -16.44 6.47 4.70
C LEU A 71 -17.17 7.73 5.20
N ARG A 72 -18.38 7.59 5.77
CA ARG A 72 -19.10 8.70 6.38
C ARG A 72 -18.40 9.26 7.62
N SER A 73 -17.94 8.37 8.52
CA SER A 73 -17.33 8.77 9.79
C SER A 73 -15.90 9.30 9.61
N THR A 74 -15.19 8.81 8.59
CA THR A 74 -13.80 9.23 8.34
C THR A 74 -13.69 10.39 7.35
N GLY A 75 -14.72 10.66 6.54
CA GLY A 75 -14.60 11.54 5.39
C GLY A 75 -13.69 10.98 4.30
N GLY A 76 -13.47 9.67 4.29
CA GLY A 76 -12.64 8.98 3.29
C GLY A 76 -13.27 8.95 1.90
N SER A 77 -12.52 8.49 0.91
CA SER A 77 -12.97 8.31 -0.47
C SER A 77 -12.48 6.99 -1.05
N PHE A 78 -13.04 6.60 -2.20
CA PHE A 78 -12.54 5.49 -2.98
C PHE A 78 -11.33 5.86 -3.82
N SER A 79 -10.51 4.85 -4.13
CA SER A 79 -9.41 4.94 -5.08
C SER A 79 -9.43 3.72 -6.02
N LEU A 80 -9.34 3.98 -7.32
CA LEU A 80 -9.27 2.97 -8.38
C LEU A 80 -7.82 2.72 -8.84
N GLY A 81 -6.86 3.41 -8.23
CA GLY A 81 -5.45 3.31 -8.54
C GLY A 81 -4.70 4.62 -8.40
N THR A 82 -3.55 4.72 -9.05
CA THR A 82 -2.67 5.89 -9.01
C THR A 82 -2.40 6.41 -10.41
N ASN A 83 -2.70 7.68 -10.65
CA ASN A 83 -2.30 8.40 -11.86
C ASN A 83 -0.91 9.00 -11.65
N VAL A 84 0.05 8.67 -12.50
CA VAL A 84 1.41 9.21 -12.45
C VAL A 84 1.57 10.26 -13.54
N VAL A 85 1.90 11.48 -13.13
CA VAL A 85 2.10 12.64 -14.01
C VAL A 85 3.56 13.03 -13.98
N GLY A 86 4.26 12.77 -15.07
CA GLY A 86 5.65 13.17 -15.28
C GLY A 86 5.79 14.64 -15.70
N PRO A 87 7.03 15.08 -16.02
CA PRO A 87 7.28 16.35 -16.70
C PRO A 87 6.49 16.47 -18.01
N ALA A 88 6.40 17.70 -18.55
CA ALA A 88 5.53 18.01 -19.70
C ALA A 88 5.79 17.17 -20.97
N ASP A 89 6.98 16.60 -21.12
CA ASP A 89 7.39 15.71 -22.21
C ASP A 89 7.11 14.23 -21.96
N ALA A 90 6.72 13.85 -20.75
CA ALA A 90 6.36 12.49 -20.39
C ALA A 90 4.83 12.31 -20.34
N ALA A 91 4.30 11.37 -21.13
CA ALA A 91 2.88 11.06 -21.09
C ALA A 91 2.49 10.49 -19.70
N PRO A 92 1.39 10.96 -19.10
CA PRO A 92 0.91 10.39 -17.85
C PRO A 92 0.44 8.95 -18.05
N PHE A 93 0.58 8.12 -17.01
CA PHE A 93 0.12 6.74 -17.02
C PHE A 93 -0.62 6.38 -15.73
N PHE A 94 -1.42 5.31 -15.80
CA PHE A 94 -2.31 4.93 -14.71
C PHE A 94 -1.99 3.51 -14.20
N LEU A 95 -1.73 3.38 -12.92
CA LEU A 95 -1.58 2.11 -12.20
C LEU A 95 -2.92 1.74 -11.58
N ALA A 96 -3.71 0.91 -12.30
CA ALA A 96 -5.07 0.58 -11.91
C ALA A 96 -5.15 -0.59 -10.91
N HIS A 97 -6.15 -0.54 -10.05
CA HIS A 97 -6.57 -1.69 -9.25
C HIS A 97 -7.42 -2.66 -10.08
N GLY A 98 -7.00 -2.97 -11.31
CA GLY A 98 -7.74 -3.80 -12.26
C GLY A 98 -6.86 -4.36 -13.35
N SER A 99 -7.39 -5.32 -14.10
CA SER A 99 -6.69 -5.94 -15.23
C SER A 99 -6.65 -5.04 -16.46
N TYR A 100 -5.57 -5.15 -17.22
CA TYR A 100 -5.39 -4.48 -18.51
C TYR A 100 -5.70 -5.45 -19.65
N GLY A 101 -6.87 -5.31 -20.24
CA GLY A 101 -7.40 -6.19 -21.26
C GLY A 101 -7.97 -7.50 -20.72
N ALA A 102 -8.61 -8.27 -21.58
CA ALA A 102 -9.15 -9.58 -21.30
C ALA A 102 -8.36 -10.66 -22.05
N PRO A 103 -8.26 -11.90 -21.54
CA PRO A 103 -7.59 -12.98 -22.25
C PRO A 103 -8.18 -13.20 -23.64
N ILE A 104 -7.31 -13.49 -24.61
CA ILE A 104 -7.67 -13.86 -25.98
C ILE A 104 -7.27 -15.33 -26.19
N ASP A 105 -8.22 -16.17 -26.56
CA ASP A 105 -8.01 -17.60 -26.78
C ASP A 105 -7.24 -18.29 -25.62
N GLY A 106 -7.56 -17.91 -24.36
CA GLY A 106 -6.94 -18.45 -23.16
C GLY A 106 -5.52 -17.92 -22.85
N THR A 107 -5.02 -16.99 -23.65
CA THR A 107 -3.72 -16.35 -23.43
C THR A 107 -3.91 -14.93 -22.92
N SER A 108 -3.04 -14.47 -22.01
CA SER A 108 -3.10 -13.10 -21.45
C SER A 108 -3.07 -12.04 -22.57
N PHE A 109 -3.72 -10.90 -22.32
CA PHE A 109 -3.88 -9.83 -23.30
C PHE A 109 -2.56 -9.14 -23.66
N PHE A 110 -1.67 -8.95 -22.71
CA PHE A 110 -0.50 -8.08 -22.84
C PHE A 110 0.41 -8.42 -24.03
N PRO A 111 0.76 -9.70 -24.32
CA PRO A 111 1.55 -10.05 -25.49
C PRO A 111 0.89 -9.67 -26.83
N TYR A 112 -0.45 -9.75 -26.92
CA TYR A 112 -1.17 -9.28 -28.11
C TYR A 112 -1.07 -7.77 -28.27
N TRP A 113 -1.16 -7.03 -27.18
CA TRP A 113 -0.99 -5.57 -27.18
C TRP A 113 0.43 -5.20 -27.61
N VAL A 114 1.46 -5.87 -27.10
CA VAL A 114 2.87 -5.66 -27.51
C VAL A 114 3.01 -5.86 -29.01
N LYS A 115 2.53 -6.99 -29.55
CA LYS A 115 2.56 -7.26 -30.98
C LYS A 115 1.84 -6.17 -31.77
N ALA A 116 0.63 -5.78 -31.37
CA ALA A 116 -0.14 -4.75 -32.05
C ALA A 116 0.58 -3.39 -32.05
N ARG A 117 1.24 -3.02 -30.92
CA ARG A 117 2.07 -1.81 -30.82
C ARG A 117 3.22 -1.82 -31.83
N HIS A 118 3.91 -2.94 -32.02
CA HIS A 118 4.94 -3.09 -33.05
C HIS A 118 4.40 -2.89 -34.48
N PHE A 119 3.12 -3.20 -34.71
CA PHE A 119 2.45 -2.99 -35.98
C PHE A 119 1.64 -1.67 -36.05
N GLY A 120 1.90 -0.72 -35.15
CA GLY A 120 1.36 0.65 -35.24
C GLY A 120 0.04 0.89 -34.50
N LEU A 121 -0.34 0.02 -33.54
CA LEU A 121 -1.49 0.30 -32.68
C LEU A 121 -1.25 1.61 -31.91
N GLY A 122 -2.17 2.58 -32.04
CA GLY A 122 -2.11 3.85 -31.31
C GLY A 122 -2.65 3.81 -29.89
N ALA A 123 -3.59 2.87 -29.60
CA ALA A 123 -4.22 2.77 -28.29
C ALA A 123 -3.20 2.41 -27.20
N VAL A 124 -3.24 3.15 -26.10
CA VAL A 124 -2.39 2.89 -24.93
C VAL A 124 -2.93 1.74 -24.09
N LEU A 125 -2.11 1.18 -23.21
CA LEU A 125 -2.49 -0.01 -22.44
C LEU A 125 -3.72 0.23 -21.57
N GLU A 126 -3.82 1.41 -20.98
CA GLU A 126 -4.90 1.82 -20.09
C GLU A 126 -6.26 1.93 -20.77
N ASP A 127 -6.31 2.15 -22.11
CA ASP A 127 -7.57 2.17 -22.87
C ASP A 127 -8.31 0.82 -22.78
N PHE A 128 -7.57 -0.25 -22.50
CA PHE A 128 -8.08 -1.61 -22.33
C PHE A 128 -8.38 -1.97 -20.87
N CYS A 129 -8.31 -1.01 -19.93
CA CYS A 129 -8.58 -1.22 -18.51
C CYS A 129 -9.83 -0.44 -18.07
N PRO A 130 -10.94 -1.14 -17.73
CA PRO A 130 -12.17 -0.46 -17.30
C PRO A 130 -11.95 0.41 -16.06
N THR A 131 -11.14 -0.06 -15.10
CA THR A 131 -10.82 0.65 -13.85
C THR A 131 -10.08 1.96 -14.12
N ALA A 132 -9.03 1.93 -14.96
CA ALA A 132 -8.28 3.14 -15.33
C ALA A 132 -9.17 4.15 -16.08
N MET A 133 -9.98 3.66 -17.00
CA MET A 133 -10.87 4.53 -17.80
C MET A 133 -11.99 5.13 -16.96
N ALA A 134 -12.56 4.37 -16.00
CA ALA A 134 -13.54 4.90 -15.07
C ALA A 134 -12.92 6.01 -14.19
N ALA A 135 -11.74 5.77 -13.62
CA ALA A 135 -11.02 6.73 -12.80
C ALA A 135 -10.78 8.05 -13.57
N ARG A 136 -10.22 7.97 -14.79
CA ARG A 136 -9.93 9.14 -15.65
C ARG A 136 -11.18 9.94 -16.02
N GLN A 137 -12.35 9.28 -16.07
CA GLN A 137 -13.64 9.93 -16.34
C GLN A 137 -14.38 10.37 -15.07
N GLY A 138 -13.73 10.29 -13.90
CA GLY A 138 -14.32 10.65 -12.61
C GLY A 138 -15.50 9.77 -12.22
N ARG A 139 -15.52 8.52 -12.64
CA ARG A 139 -16.58 7.54 -12.36
C ARG A 139 -16.13 6.50 -11.34
N MET A 140 -17.08 5.98 -10.59
CA MET A 140 -16.83 4.86 -9.66
C MET A 140 -17.16 3.54 -10.35
N LEU A 141 -16.21 2.62 -10.38
CA LEU A 141 -16.40 1.28 -10.90
C LEU A 141 -16.28 0.26 -9.75
N LEU A 142 -17.35 -0.49 -9.53
CA LEU A 142 -17.38 -1.60 -8.58
C LEU A 142 -17.28 -2.95 -9.30
N PRO A 143 -16.70 -3.97 -8.66
CA PRO A 143 -16.74 -5.34 -9.17
C PRO A 143 -18.18 -5.82 -9.39
N ASP A 144 -18.43 -6.45 -10.53
CA ASP A 144 -19.67 -7.17 -10.84
C ASP A 144 -19.38 -8.37 -11.78
N GLU A 145 -20.38 -9.20 -12.06
CA GLU A 145 -20.23 -10.39 -12.90
C GLU A 145 -19.64 -10.10 -14.29
N ALA A 146 -19.97 -8.94 -14.88
CA ALA A 146 -19.46 -8.55 -16.19
C ALA A 146 -17.97 -8.15 -16.11
N THR A 147 -17.57 -7.42 -15.08
CA THR A 147 -16.17 -7.05 -14.86
C THR A 147 -15.33 -8.25 -14.44
N GLU A 148 -15.87 -9.18 -13.65
CA GLU A 148 -15.20 -10.43 -13.29
C GLU A 148 -14.96 -11.32 -14.51
N ALA A 149 -15.94 -11.41 -15.43
CA ALA A 149 -15.77 -12.13 -16.70
C ALA A 149 -14.73 -11.49 -17.63
N PHE A 150 -14.52 -10.18 -17.53
CA PHE A 150 -13.49 -9.46 -18.27
C PHE A 150 -12.10 -9.67 -17.65
N GLY A 151 -12.00 -9.54 -16.33
CA GLY A 151 -10.78 -9.65 -15.57
C GLY A 151 -10.95 -9.09 -14.17
N ARG A 152 -9.83 -8.91 -13.44
CA ARG A 152 -9.87 -8.36 -12.09
C ARG A 152 -10.30 -6.88 -12.13
N THR A 153 -11.23 -6.53 -11.26
CA THR A 153 -11.64 -5.15 -10.98
C THR A 153 -11.71 -4.99 -9.47
N ASP A 154 -10.98 -4.03 -8.94
CA ASP A 154 -10.89 -3.76 -7.50
C ASP A 154 -10.88 -2.25 -7.24
N TYR A 155 -11.03 -1.89 -5.98
CA TYR A 155 -10.88 -0.54 -5.48
C TYR A 155 -10.22 -0.52 -4.11
N SER A 156 -9.82 0.64 -3.66
CA SER A 156 -9.21 0.88 -2.35
C SER A 156 -9.73 2.20 -1.77
N TYR A 157 -9.08 2.70 -0.71
CA TYR A 157 -9.53 3.91 0.00
C TYR A 157 -8.42 4.91 0.22
N HIS A 158 -8.80 6.20 0.25
CA HIS A 158 -8.05 7.25 0.93
C HIS A 158 -8.74 7.58 2.24
N LEU A 159 -8.05 7.39 3.36
CA LEU A 159 -8.61 7.50 4.70
C LEU A 159 -7.85 8.57 5.50
N PRO A 160 -8.48 9.70 5.89
CA PRO A 160 -7.90 10.60 6.87
C PRO A 160 -7.48 9.84 8.13
N ALA A 161 -6.18 9.86 8.46
CA ALA A 161 -5.59 8.88 9.36
C ALA A 161 -6.14 8.97 10.80
N LEU A 162 -6.32 10.18 11.33
CA LEU A 162 -6.89 10.37 12.67
C LEU A 162 -8.31 9.83 12.78
N ALA A 163 -9.14 10.07 11.76
CA ALA A 163 -10.53 9.62 11.74
C ALA A 163 -10.61 8.09 11.57
N TYR A 164 -9.73 7.51 10.75
CA TYR A 164 -9.64 6.07 10.60
C TYR A 164 -9.25 5.37 11.90
N VAL A 165 -8.23 5.88 12.60
CA VAL A 165 -7.84 5.37 13.91
C VAL A 165 -8.98 5.49 14.93
N ALA A 166 -9.73 6.59 14.91
CA ALA A 166 -10.91 6.74 15.77
C ALA A 166 -11.99 5.67 15.49
N ALA A 167 -12.24 5.35 14.21
CA ALA A 167 -13.17 4.29 13.84
C ALA A 167 -12.71 2.91 14.33
N LEU A 168 -11.41 2.60 14.21
CA LEU A 168 -10.81 1.37 14.74
C LEU A 168 -10.92 1.29 16.27
N LYS A 169 -10.71 2.40 17.00
CA LYS A 169 -10.90 2.47 18.47
C LYS A 169 -12.33 2.16 18.88
N VAL A 170 -13.32 2.68 18.16
CA VAL A 170 -14.73 2.34 18.38
C VAL A 170 -14.95 0.84 18.18
N ARG A 171 -14.36 0.25 17.13
CA ARG A 171 -14.45 -1.21 16.92
C ARG A 171 -13.77 -1.99 18.05
N ALA A 172 -12.59 -1.59 18.48
CA ALA A 172 -11.84 -2.21 19.58
C ALA A 172 -12.65 -2.22 20.88
N SER A 173 -13.31 -1.12 21.21
CA SER A 173 -14.19 -1.01 22.37
C SER A 173 -15.35 -2.01 22.29
N ARG A 174 -16.01 -2.15 21.12
CA ARG A 174 -17.10 -3.12 20.90
C ARG A 174 -16.62 -4.58 21.03
N LEU A 175 -15.34 -4.85 20.75
CA LEU A 175 -14.73 -6.17 20.91
C LEU A 175 -14.28 -6.46 22.34
N GLY A 176 -14.40 -5.49 23.27
CA GLY A 176 -14.01 -5.60 24.65
C GLY A 176 -12.49 -5.77 24.84
N ILE A 177 -11.69 -5.09 24.02
CA ILE A 177 -10.23 -5.08 24.17
C ILE A 177 -9.87 -4.25 25.40
N ALA A 178 -9.03 -4.82 26.29
CA ALA A 178 -8.44 -4.07 27.42
C ALA A 178 -7.44 -3.05 26.87
N VAL A 179 -7.65 -1.76 27.20
CA VAL A 179 -6.80 -0.67 26.71
C VAL A 179 -6.11 0.01 27.88
N HIS A 180 -4.80 0.16 27.76
CA HIS A 180 -3.96 0.91 28.68
C HIS A 180 -3.30 2.05 27.91
N HIS A 181 -3.15 3.21 28.55
CA HIS A 181 -2.49 4.38 27.95
C HIS A 181 -1.16 4.62 28.66
N ALA A 182 -0.10 4.80 27.89
CA ALA A 182 1.22 5.09 28.44
C ALA A 182 1.97 6.09 27.55
N ARG A 183 2.80 6.92 28.13
CA ARG A 183 3.73 7.79 27.38
C ARG A 183 4.96 7.01 26.94
N SER A 184 5.41 6.12 27.81
CA SER A 184 6.52 5.20 27.59
C SER A 184 6.24 3.88 28.31
N VAL A 185 7.00 2.85 28.00
CA VAL A 185 6.90 1.55 28.64
C VAL A 185 8.29 1.05 29.01
N THR A 186 8.35 0.28 30.11
CA THR A 186 9.54 -0.50 30.48
C THR A 186 9.26 -1.96 30.15
N VAL A 187 10.18 -2.61 29.43
CA VAL A 187 10.06 -4.01 29.03
C VAL A 187 10.79 -4.87 30.01
N GLU A 188 10.09 -5.82 30.60
CA GLU A 188 10.70 -6.82 31.52
C GLU A 188 11.03 -8.07 30.71
N LEU A 189 12.29 -8.50 30.81
CA LEU A 189 12.78 -9.70 30.13
C LEU A 189 13.04 -10.81 31.16
N GLU A 190 12.74 -12.05 30.74
CA GLU A 190 13.10 -13.27 31.48
C GLU A 190 13.60 -14.29 30.43
N SER A 191 14.82 -14.79 30.60
CA SER A 191 15.45 -15.78 29.69
C SER A 191 15.40 -15.35 28.20
N ASP A 192 15.68 -14.06 27.91
CA ASP A 192 15.68 -13.46 26.59
C ASP A 192 14.28 -13.34 25.91
N GLU A 193 13.20 -13.58 26.65
CA GLU A 193 11.82 -13.36 26.23
C GLU A 193 11.19 -12.21 27.01
N ILE A 194 10.17 -11.57 26.44
CA ILE A 194 9.41 -10.55 27.15
C ILE A 194 8.44 -11.23 28.11
N SER A 195 8.54 -10.93 29.41
CA SER A 195 7.64 -11.45 30.45
C SER A 195 6.48 -10.50 30.74
N ALA A 196 6.75 -9.19 30.72
CA ALA A 196 5.73 -8.17 30.98
C ALA A 196 6.12 -6.80 30.42
N ILE A 197 5.11 -5.93 30.35
CA ILE A 197 5.25 -4.49 30.08
C ILE A 197 4.85 -3.75 31.37
N ALA A 198 5.74 -2.93 31.89
CA ALA A 198 5.48 -2.03 33.01
C ALA A 198 5.18 -0.61 32.52
N LEU A 199 4.11 0.00 33.00
CA LEU A 199 3.70 1.38 32.71
C LEU A 199 4.21 2.34 33.79
N GLU A 200 4.20 3.63 33.49
CA GLU A 200 4.69 4.70 34.40
C GLU A 200 3.90 4.79 35.72
N ASP A 201 2.64 4.34 35.71
CA ASP A 201 1.77 4.33 36.90
C ASP A 201 1.97 3.10 37.80
N GLY A 202 2.93 2.21 37.43
CA GLY A 202 3.21 0.96 38.14
C GLY A 202 2.34 -0.22 37.67
N THR A 203 1.42 -0.04 36.72
CA THR A 203 0.66 -1.14 36.14
C THR A 203 1.58 -2.09 35.41
N ARG A 204 1.48 -3.37 35.69
CA ARG A 204 2.25 -4.45 35.04
C ARG A 204 1.33 -5.32 34.22
N ILE A 205 1.62 -5.49 32.93
CA ILE A 205 0.83 -6.27 31.98
C ILE A 205 1.68 -7.44 31.49
N ALA A 206 1.38 -8.64 32.01
CA ALA A 206 2.05 -9.87 31.59
C ALA A 206 1.44 -10.39 30.29
N GLY A 207 2.22 -11.12 29.50
CA GLY A 207 1.79 -11.72 28.23
C GLY A 207 2.62 -12.94 27.86
N GLU A 208 2.11 -13.72 26.91
CA GLU A 208 2.80 -14.90 26.37
C GLU A 208 3.30 -14.64 24.95
N LEU A 209 2.59 -13.79 24.21
CA LEU A 209 3.00 -13.29 22.91
C LEU A 209 2.84 -11.75 22.89
N PHE A 210 3.84 -11.08 22.40
CA PHE A 210 3.87 -9.62 22.30
C PHE A 210 3.84 -9.17 20.84
N VAL A 211 3.19 -8.05 20.58
CA VAL A 211 3.19 -7.42 19.25
C VAL A 211 3.75 -6.01 19.38
N ASP A 212 4.83 -5.74 18.67
CA ASP A 212 5.41 -4.41 18.56
C ASP A 212 4.79 -3.67 17.37
N ALA A 213 3.84 -2.79 17.67
CA ALA A 213 3.19 -1.87 16.73
C ALA A 213 3.58 -0.41 17.01
N SER A 214 4.77 -0.19 17.60
CA SER A 214 5.22 1.13 18.06
C SER A 214 5.80 2.02 16.95
N GLY A 215 5.76 1.55 15.71
CA GLY A 215 6.31 2.25 14.56
C GLY A 215 7.84 2.21 14.53
N ALA A 216 8.48 3.23 13.97
CA ALA A 216 9.94 3.27 13.82
C ALA A 216 10.72 3.18 15.14
N ASP A 217 10.07 3.49 16.28
CA ASP A 217 10.70 3.35 17.60
C ASP A 217 11.01 1.89 17.94
N ALA A 218 10.20 0.95 17.47
CA ALA A 218 10.36 -0.49 17.68
C ALA A 218 10.75 -0.82 19.14
N VAL A 219 9.91 -0.35 20.08
CA VAL A 219 10.26 -0.34 21.53
C VAL A 219 10.45 -1.75 22.11
N LEU A 220 9.75 -2.75 21.55
CA LEU A 220 9.91 -4.14 21.99
C LEU A 220 11.00 -4.85 21.20
N ILE A 221 10.80 -4.96 19.88
CA ILE A 221 11.68 -5.80 19.05
C ILE A 221 13.06 -5.16 18.82
N GLY A 222 13.09 -3.83 18.65
CA GLY A 222 14.33 -3.10 18.40
C GLY A 222 15.07 -2.73 19.66
N GLN A 223 14.40 -2.03 20.58
CA GLN A 223 15.07 -1.49 21.78
C GLN A 223 15.28 -2.56 22.85
N ALA A 224 14.27 -3.37 23.17
CA ALA A 224 14.37 -4.35 24.23
C ALA A 224 15.06 -5.66 23.80
N LEU A 225 14.68 -6.21 22.62
CA LEU A 225 15.25 -7.48 22.12
C LEU A 225 16.48 -7.29 21.22
N GLY A 226 16.85 -6.06 20.86
CA GLY A 226 18.07 -5.76 20.12
C GLY A 226 18.08 -6.20 18.66
N GLU A 227 16.92 -6.52 18.06
CA GLU A 227 16.85 -6.90 16.65
C GLU A 227 17.23 -5.74 15.73
N GLY A 228 18.26 -5.96 14.92
CA GLY A 228 18.73 -4.97 13.94
C GLY A 228 17.80 -4.82 12.75
N ARG A 229 18.02 -3.76 11.97
CA ARG A 229 17.33 -3.46 10.73
C ARG A 229 18.32 -3.37 9.58
N GLU A 230 18.04 -4.01 8.46
CA GLU A 230 18.77 -3.86 7.21
C GLU A 230 18.40 -2.49 6.60
N ASP A 231 19.40 -1.76 6.14
CA ASP A 231 19.24 -0.45 5.54
C ASP A 231 18.93 -0.58 4.03
N TRP A 232 17.79 -0.02 3.60
CA TRP A 232 17.36 0.00 2.21
C TRP A 232 17.56 1.36 1.52
N ARG A 233 18.09 2.36 2.23
CA ARG A 233 18.37 3.68 1.66
C ARG A 233 19.20 3.63 0.37
N PRO A 234 20.16 2.69 0.16
CA PRO A 234 20.88 2.62 -1.11
C PRO A 234 20.02 2.39 -2.36
N ALA A 235 18.79 1.90 -2.20
CA ALA A 235 17.83 1.70 -3.31
C ALA A 235 16.96 2.93 -3.59
N PHE A 236 17.02 3.97 -2.73
CA PHE A 236 16.16 5.14 -2.78
C PHE A 236 16.98 6.43 -2.66
N VAL A 237 16.46 7.54 -3.19
CA VAL A 237 17.16 8.83 -3.20
C VAL A 237 16.58 9.79 -2.18
N ALA A 238 15.25 9.72 -1.97
CA ALA A 238 14.59 10.58 -1.02
C ALA A 238 14.96 10.19 0.41
N ASP A 239 15.30 11.17 1.24
CA ASP A 239 15.61 11.01 2.66
C ASP A 239 14.71 11.86 3.56
N ARG A 240 13.84 12.67 2.95
CA ARG A 240 12.89 13.55 3.64
C ARG A 240 11.49 13.41 3.05
N ILE A 241 10.51 13.48 3.94
CA ILE A 241 9.10 13.54 3.59
C ILE A 241 8.48 14.80 4.19
N LEU A 242 7.73 15.52 3.38
CA LEU A 242 6.82 16.58 3.78
C LEU A 242 5.40 16.07 3.64
N THR A 243 4.65 16.04 4.74
CA THR A 243 3.22 15.80 4.73
C THR A 243 2.49 17.11 5.00
N ALA A 244 1.43 17.38 4.26
CA ALA A 244 0.59 18.55 4.43
C ALA A 244 -0.85 18.22 4.03
N HIS A 245 -1.78 19.11 4.29
CA HIS A 245 -3.12 19.03 3.70
C HIS A 245 -3.50 20.33 3.01
N ALA A 246 -4.53 20.26 2.19
CA ALA A 246 -5.13 21.40 1.51
C ALA A 246 -6.65 21.27 1.52
N THR A 247 -7.36 22.30 1.07
CA THR A 247 -8.80 22.24 0.87
C THR A 247 -9.19 21.08 -0.06
N PRO A 248 -10.36 20.45 0.16
CA PRO A 248 -10.81 19.35 -0.70
C PRO A 248 -11.02 19.84 -2.13
N PHE A 249 -10.85 18.95 -3.09
CA PHE A 249 -11.23 19.22 -4.48
C PHE A 249 -12.74 19.42 -4.59
N ALA A 250 -13.17 20.29 -5.51
CA ALA A 250 -14.59 20.52 -5.82
C ALA A 250 -15.28 19.21 -6.29
N SER A 251 -14.55 18.36 -7.00
CA SER A 251 -14.92 16.97 -7.33
C SER A 251 -13.80 16.06 -6.86
N VAL A 252 -14.13 15.11 -5.99
CA VAL A 252 -13.14 14.18 -5.39
C VAL A 252 -12.72 13.15 -6.45
N PRO A 253 -11.45 13.12 -6.89
CA PRO A 253 -10.96 12.10 -7.80
C PRO A 253 -11.06 10.70 -7.19
N ALA A 254 -11.38 9.70 -8.03
CA ALA A 254 -11.39 8.30 -7.62
C ALA A 254 -10.00 7.65 -7.77
N TYR A 255 -8.92 8.38 -7.49
CA TYR A 255 -7.54 7.90 -7.62
C TYR A 255 -6.57 8.78 -6.83
N ALA A 256 -5.40 8.24 -6.48
CA ALA A 256 -4.26 9.03 -6.06
C ALA A 256 -3.55 9.64 -7.28
N GLU A 257 -2.97 10.83 -7.15
CA GLU A 257 -2.18 11.43 -8.22
C GLU A 257 -0.76 11.70 -7.75
N THR A 258 0.19 10.97 -8.34
CA THR A 258 1.63 11.19 -8.11
C THR A 258 2.17 12.14 -9.18
N ARG A 259 2.66 13.30 -8.78
CA ARG A 259 3.31 14.30 -9.64
C ARG A 259 4.81 14.31 -9.43
N VAL A 260 5.52 14.23 -10.52
CA VAL A 260 6.99 14.20 -10.54
C VAL A 260 7.53 15.61 -10.69
N GLY A 261 8.41 16.01 -9.76
CA GLY A 261 9.15 17.27 -9.81
C GLY A 261 10.65 17.04 -10.02
N ASP A 262 11.42 18.12 -10.17
CA ASP A 262 12.86 18.05 -10.44
C ASP A 262 13.69 17.49 -9.27
N THR A 263 13.21 17.65 -8.04
CA THR A 263 13.94 17.29 -6.81
C THR A 263 13.26 16.21 -5.99
N GLY A 264 12.24 15.57 -6.57
CA GLY A 264 11.45 14.53 -5.91
C GLY A 264 10.09 14.37 -6.56
N TRP A 265 9.12 13.91 -5.79
CA TRP A 265 7.74 13.71 -6.23
C TRP A 265 6.77 14.05 -5.09
N LEU A 266 5.52 14.29 -5.43
CA LEU A 266 4.44 14.36 -4.46
C LEU A 266 3.26 13.49 -4.89
N THR A 267 2.50 12.99 -3.91
CA THR A 267 1.22 12.30 -4.14
C THR A 267 0.09 13.06 -3.45
N LEU A 268 -1.02 13.21 -4.17
CA LEU A 268 -2.27 13.79 -3.70
C LEU A 268 -3.27 12.67 -3.41
N HIS A 269 -3.76 12.62 -2.17
CA HIS A 269 -4.83 11.72 -1.76
C HIS A 269 -6.06 12.56 -1.45
N ALA A 270 -7.03 12.51 -2.35
CA ALA A 270 -8.28 13.24 -2.18
C ALA A 270 -9.19 12.51 -1.19
N SER A 271 -9.76 13.25 -0.25
CA SER A 271 -10.83 12.80 0.63
C SER A 271 -12.02 13.77 0.57
N GLN A 272 -13.14 13.44 1.20
CA GLN A 272 -14.29 14.34 1.25
C GLN A 272 -14.01 15.61 2.05
N ALA A 273 -13.10 15.55 3.02
CA ALA A 273 -12.82 16.64 3.95
C ALA A 273 -11.59 17.46 3.58
N ALA A 274 -10.59 16.85 2.92
CA ALA A 274 -9.31 17.48 2.60
C ALA A 274 -8.63 16.79 1.42
N THR A 275 -7.64 17.47 0.84
CA THR A 275 -6.63 16.84 -0.01
C THR A 275 -5.36 16.68 0.82
N HIS A 276 -4.91 15.44 1.01
CA HIS A 276 -3.69 15.14 1.74
C HIS A 276 -2.52 15.02 0.76
N ILE A 277 -1.39 15.57 1.16
CA ILE A 277 -0.19 15.66 0.33
C ILE A 277 0.96 14.94 1.05
N THR A 278 1.60 14.03 0.32
CA THR A 278 2.86 13.40 0.69
C THR A 278 3.90 13.80 -0.35
N CYS A 279 4.97 14.49 0.03
CA CYS A 279 6.05 14.92 -0.86
C CYS A 279 7.37 14.34 -0.36
N ALA A 280 8.05 13.56 -1.19
CA ALA A 280 9.37 13.01 -0.90
C ALA A 280 10.44 13.73 -1.72
N PHE A 281 11.56 14.08 -1.06
CA PHE A 281 12.67 14.82 -1.67
C PHE A 281 14.01 14.45 -1.03
N ALA A 282 15.11 14.86 -1.68
CA ALA A 282 16.46 14.67 -1.17
C ALA A 282 16.99 15.95 -0.53
N SER A 283 17.39 15.88 0.75
CA SER A 283 17.84 17.05 1.52
C SER A 283 19.20 17.61 1.09
N ASP A 284 19.97 16.84 0.34
CA ASP A 284 21.21 17.29 -0.28
C ASP A 284 21.00 18.13 -1.56
N LEU A 285 19.79 18.08 -2.13
CA LEU A 285 19.43 18.82 -3.35
C LEU A 285 18.61 20.09 -3.06
N GLN A 286 17.88 20.13 -1.93
CA GLN A 286 17.07 21.28 -1.53
C GLN A 286 16.81 21.29 -0.01
N ASP A 287 16.68 22.48 0.56
CA ASP A 287 16.28 22.65 1.95
C ASP A 287 14.76 22.52 2.15
N ASP A 288 14.34 22.48 3.41
CA ASP A 288 12.94 22.28 3.80
C ASP A 288 12.00 23.41 3.30
N GLU A 289 12.47 24.67 3.27
CA GLU A 289 11.69 25.82 2.78
C GLU A 289 11.48 25.75 1.26
N THR A 290 12.55 25.45 0.53
CA THR A 290 12.51 25.25 -0.92
C THR A 290 11.61 24.05 -1.28
N ALA A 291 11.67 22.95 -0.50
CA ALA A 291 10.83 21.77 -0.70
C ALA A 291 9.34 22.12 -0.51
N LEU A 292 8.99 22.91 0.49
CA LEU A 292 7.60 23.36 0.71
C LEU A 292 7.11 24.23 -0.47
N ALA A 293 7.93 25.18 -0.93
CA ALA A 293 7.57 26.03 -2.06
C ALA A 293 7.41 25.21 -3.36
N ALA A 294 8.31 24.25 -3.58
CA ALA A 294 8.23 23.31 -4.72
C ALA A 294 6.97 22.46 -4.66
N ALA A 295 6.62 21.92 -3.49
CA ALA A 295 5.42 21.13 -3.29
C ALA A 295 4.14 21.95 -3.52
N GLN A 296 4.08 23.21 -3.09
CA GLN A 296 2.96 24.12 -3.41
C GLN A 296 2.84 24.38 -4.92
N THR A 297 3.97 24.62 -5.58
CA THR A 297 4.00 24.85 -7.03
C THR A 297 3.55 23.59 -7.79
N LEU A 298 4.10 22.43 -7.42
CA LEU A 298 3.81 21.15 -8.10
C LEU A 298 2.38 20.66 -7.85
N SER A 299 1.84 20.88 -6.63
CA SER A 299 0.45 20.56 -6.31
C SER A 299 -0.55 21.56 -6.91
N GLY A 300 -0.15 22.81 -7.08
CA GLY A 300 -1.06 23.92 -7.38
C GLY A 300 -2.00 24.28 -6.23
N LEU A 301 -1.69 23.85 -5.01
CA LEU A 301 -2.51 23.99 -3.83
C LEU A 301 -1.78 24.82 -2.75
N LYS A 302 -2.56 25.51 -1.92
CA LYS A 302 -2.03 26.11 -0.70
C LYS A 302 -1.93 25.02 0.37
N LEU A 303 -0.71 24.69 0.78
CA LEU A 303 -0.45 23.67 1.78
C LEU A 303 -0.65 24.24 3.20
N LEU A 304 -1.32 23.48 4.04
CA LEU A 304 -1.62 23.77 5.44
C LEU A 304 -0.95 22.74 6.33
N ASP A 305 -0.51 23.16 7.52
CA ASP A 305 0.08 22.32 8.56
C ASP A 305 1.17 21.37 8.05
N PRO A 306 2.22 21.89 7.37
CA PRO A 306 3.29 21.04 6.86
C PRO A 306 4.10 20.43 8.01
N VAL A 307 4.36 19.13 7.90
CA VAL A 307 5.20 18.35 8.82
C VAL A 307 6.31 17.71 8.03
N LEU A 308 7.55 17.90 8.47
CA LEU A 308 8.75 17.34 7.85
C LEU A 308 9.33 16.25 8.75
N THR A 309 9.59 15.09 8.15
CA THR A 309 10.18 13.95 8.85
C THR A 309 11.26 13.27 7.99
N PRO A 310 12.29 12.66 8.60
CA PRO A 310 13.23 11.83 7.84
C PRO A 310 12.57 10.55 7.34
N ILE A 311 13.09 10.02 6.23
CA ILE A 311 12.74 8.71 5.70
C ILE A 311 13.94 7.80 5.89
N GLU A 312 13.71 6.64 6.50
CA GLU A 312 14.73 5.63 6.71
C GLU A 312 14.20 4.25 6.28
N PRO A 313 14.11 3.96 4.98
CA PRO A 313 13.64 2.67 4.50
C PRO A 313 14.54 1.55 5.00
N GLY A 314 13.93 0.47 5.45
CA GLY A 314 14.68 -0.68 5.93
C GLY A 314 13.79 -1.72 6.58
N CYS A 315 14.25 -2.96 6.61
CA CYS A 315 13.49 -4.12 7.08
C CYS A 315 14.27 -4.92 8.11
N ARG A 316 13.59 -5.48 9.11
CA ARG A 316 14.19 -6.40 10.05
C ARG A 316 14.38 -7.77 9.40
N GLY A 317 15.55 -8.38 9.64
CA GLY A 317 15.83 -9.74 9.19
C GLY A 317 14.92 -10.77 9.87
N ARG A 318 14.54 -10.50 11.11
CA ARG A 318 13.64 -11.32 11.92
C ARG A 318 12.51 -10.46 12.51
N PRO A 319 11.44 -10.20 11.75
CA PRO A 319 10.27 -9.46 12.27
C PRO A 319 9.52 -10.22 13.39
N TRP A 320 9.80 -11.51 13.62
CA TRP A 320 9.41 -12.25 14.81
C TRP A 320 10.66 -12.74 15.54
N SER A 321 10.96 -12.19 16.69
CA SER A 321 12.07 -12.56 17.54
C SER A 321 11.57 -12.94 18.92
N ALA A 322 12.13 -14.01 19.50
CA ALA A 322 11.66 -14.58 20.76
C ALA A 322 10.13 -14.76 20.75
N ASN A 323 9.42 -14.16 21.69
CA ASN A 323 7.97 -14.12 21.75
C ASN A 323 7.37 -12.75 21.30
N CYS A 324 8.09 -11.99 20.48
CA CYS A 324 7.66 -10.67 20.00
C CYS A 324 7.58 -10.62 18.46
N VAL A 325 6.44 -10.18 17.94
CA VAL A 325 6.17 -9.96 16.50
C VAL A 325 6.09 -8.47 16.24
N ALA A 326 6.91 -7.96 15.33
CA ALA A 326 6.82 -6.59 14.85
C ALA A 326 5.81 -6.46 13.70
N ILE A 327 5.00 -5.39 13.72
CA ILE A 327 4.01 -5.08 12.68
C ILE A 327 4.14 -3.61 12.26
N GLY A 328 3.92 -3.35 10.97
CA GLY A 328 4.08 -2.03 10.37
C GLY A 328 5.53 -1.57 10.38
N SER A 329 5.78 -0.29 10.60
CA SER A 329 7.14 0.29 10.55
C SER A 329 8.09 -0.25 11.63
N ALA A 330 7.59 -0.92 12.68
CA ALA A 330 8.42 -1.67 13.61
C ALA A 330 9.10 -2.88 12.95
N ALA A 331 8.45 -3.49 11.95
CA ALA A 331 9.00 -4.60 11.16
C ALA A 331 9.76 -4.10 9.93
N CYS A 332 9.13 -3.22 9.15
CA CYS A 332 9.66 -2.69 7.90
C CYS A 332 9.15 -1.27 7.66
N ALA A 333 10.04 -0.32 7.49
CA ALA A 333 9.75 1.02 7.01
C ALA A 333 10.04 1.08 5.50
N PHE A 334 9.04 1.51 4.72
CA PHE A 334 9.14 1.62 3.28
C PHE A 334 9.46 3.05 2.84
N ASP A 335 9.90 3.20 1.58
CA ASP A 335 9.80 4.48 0.88
C ASP A 335 8.31 4.88 0.81
N PRO A 336 7.95 6.16 0.93
CA PRO A 336 6.55 6.58 0.94
C PRO A 336 5.84 6.45 -0.42
N LEU A 337 6.55 6.09 -1.48
CA LEU A 337 5.95 5.90 -2.80
C LEU A 337 4.90 4.79 -2.78
N PHE A 338 3.72 5.06 -3.37
CA PHE A 338 2.56 4.16 -3.45
C PHE A 338 1.86 3.85 -2.11
N ASP A 339 2.24 4.51 -1.01
CA ASP A 339 1.55 4.47 0.29
C ASP A 339 1.22 3.05 0.80
N VAL A 340 2.25 2.22 0.90
CA VAL A 340 2.12 0.79 1.22
C VAL A 340 2.02 0.47 2.71
N ASP A 341 1.97 1.45 3.59
CA ASP A 341 2.04 1.26 5.05
C ASP A 341 0.88 0.40 5.59
N LEU A 342 -0.37 0.67 5.19
CA LEU A 342 -1.50 -0.17 5.61
C LEU A 342 -1.39 -1.59 5.07
N HIS A 343 -0.85 -1.75 3.87
CA HIS A 343 -0.63 -3.08 3.29
C HIS A 343 0.43 -3.85 4.08
N ALA A 344 1.52 -3.21 4.48
CA ALA A 344 2.55 -3.82 5.32
C ALA A 344 1.99 -4.27 6.68
N ILE A 345 1.15 -3.44 7.32
CA ILE A 345 0.45 -3.80 8.56
C ILE A 345 -0.44 -5.02 8.32
N GLN A 346 -1.22 -5.02 7.24
CA GLN A 346 -2.10 -6.13 6.88
C GLN A 346 -1.35 -7.43 6.64
N LEU A 347 -0.24 -7.40 5.88
CA LEU A 347 0.60 -8.56 5.63
C LEU A 347 1.10 -9.16 6.95
N GLY A 348 1.68 -8.35 7.84
CA GLY A 348 2.16 -8.81 9.14
C GLY A 348 1.06 -9.47 9.98
N ILE A 349 -0.14 -8.89 10.02
CA ILE A 349 -1.29 -9.45 10.76
C ILE A 349 -1.76 -10.77 10.13
N VAL A 350 -1.92 -10.82 8.81
CA VAL A 350 -2.42 -12.01 8.10
C VAL A 350 -1.44 -13.16 8.24
N HIS A 351 -0.14 -12.91 8.09
CA HIS A 351 0.89 -13.92 8.28
C HIS A 351 0.91 -14.44 9.73
N LEU A 352 0.76 -13.54 10.73
CA LEU A 352 0.68 -13.94 12.14
C LEU A 352 -0.54 -14.81 12.41
N LEU A 353 -1.70 -14.49 11.83
CA LEU A 353 -2.90 -15.31 11.97
C LEU A 353 -2.74 -16.68 11.31
N SER A 354 -2.12 -16.75 10.14
CA SER A 354 -1.90 -17.99 9.40
C SER A 354 -0.92 -18.93 10.12
N LEU A 355 0.02 -18.35 10.85
CA LEU A 355 1.08 -19.06 11.59
C LEU A 355 0.95 -18.85 13.10
N PHE A 356 -0.29 -18.61 13.58
CA PHE A 356 -0.50 -18.43 15.02
C PHE A 356 -0.07 -19.70 15.78
N PRO A 357 0.72 -19.59 16.86
CA PRO A 357 1.25 -20.73 17.58
C PRO A 357 0.19 -21.72 18.02
N VAL A 358 0.40 -22.99 17.77
CA VAL A 358 -0.46 -24.10 18.20
C VAL A 358 0.03 -24.75 19.51
N SER A 359 1.23 -24.40 19.96
CA SER A 359 1.84 -24.86 21.21
C SER A 359 2.66 -23.75 21.87
N GLY A 360 3.23 -23.99 23.05
CA GLY A 360 4.15 -23.05 23.69
C GLY A 360 5.55 -23.01 23.07
N GLU A 361 5.88 -23.96 22.19
CA GLU A 361 7.10 -23.98 21.37
C GLU A 361 6.73 -23.67 19.92
N PHE A 362 7.03 -22.47 19.45
CA PHE A 362 6.61 -21.97 18.14
C PHE A 362 7.80 -21.56 17.24
N ALA A 363 8.90 -22.30 17.37
CA ALA A 363 10.11 -22.01 16.58
C ALA A 363 9.88 -22.20 15.08
N ALA A 364 9.04 -23.17 14.67
CA ALA A 364 8.75 -23.43 13.27
C ALA A 364 7.85 -22.33 12.68
N GLU A 365 6.78 -21.94 13.38
CA GLU A 365 5.87 -20.86 12.99
C GLU A 365 6.62 -19.54 12.88
N ARG A 366 7.50 -19.24 13.83
CA ARG A 366 8.36 -18.06 13.82
C ARG A 366 9.32 -18.06 12.64
N ALA A 367 9.97 -19.20 12.34
CA ALA A 367 10.89 -19.29 11.22
C ALA A 367 10.15 -19.05 9.88
N GLU A 368 8.99 -19.66 9.70
CA GLU A 368 8.19 -19.50 8.48
C GLU A 368 7.59 -18.09 8.38
N TYR A 369 7.09 -17.52 9.48
CA TYR A 369 6.65 -16.11 9.51
C TYR A 369 7.77 -15.17 9.03
N ASN A 370 8.97 -15.34 9.57
CA ASN A 370 10.11 -14.52 9.17
C ASN A 370 10.44 -14.66 7.70
N ARG A 371 10.39 -15.88 7.17
CA ARG A 371 10.65 -16.15 5.75
C ARG A 371 9.64 -15.45 4.83
N ILE A 372 8.33 -15.72 5.02
CA ILE A 372 7.29 -15.20 4.13
C ILE A 372 7.09 -13.70 4.27
N THR A 373 7.16 -13.18 5.52
CA THR A 373 6.94 -11.74 5.76
C THR A 373 8.09 -10.92 5.18
N ARG A 374 9.33 -11.38 5.37
CA ARG A 374 10.49 -10.71 4.76
C ARG A 374 10.41 -10.75 3.23
N SER A 375 10.12 -11.93 2.65
CA SER A 375 9.95 -12.07 1.20
C SER A 375 8.89 -11.11 0.66
N ALA A 376 7.70 -11.06 1.28
CA ALA A 376 6.63 -10.14 0.88
C ALA A 376 7.06 -8.66 0.95
N PHE A 377 7.78 -8.26 2.00
CA PHE A 377 8.28 -6.89 2.13
C PHE A 377 9.35 -6.55 1.09
N GLU A 378 10.22 -7.49 0.76
CA GLU A 378 11.19 -7.32 -0.33
C GLU A 378 10.48 -7.14 -1.69
N ARG A 379 9.38 -7.87 -1.95
CA ARG A 379 8.59 -7.67 -3.20
C ARG A 379 7.98 -6.27 -3.27
N VAL A 380 7.50 -5.73 -2.15
CA VAL A 380 6.99 -4.35 -2.09
C VAL A 380 8.12 -3.34 -2.37
N ARG A 381 9.27 -3.47 -1.71
CA ARG A 381 10.47 -2.65 -1.98
C ARG A 381 10.86 -2.72 -3.45
N ASP A 382 10.86 -3.91 -4.04
CA ASP A 382 11.26 -4.14 -5.43
C ASP A 382 10.34 -3.39 -6.40
N PHE A 383 9.03 -3.36 -6.14
CA PHE A 383 8.08 -2.59 -6.95
C PHE A 383 8.35 -1.09 -6.86
N GLN A 384 8.60 -0.57 -5.65
CA GLN A 384 8.98 0.83 -5.44
C GLN A 384 10.30 1.18 -6.11
N SER A 385 11.35 0.35 -5.94
CA SER A 385 12.67 0.61 -6.52
C SER A 385 12.66 0.56 -8.05
N ALA A 386 11.78 -0.25 -8.67
CA ALA A 386 11.64 -0.29 -10.11
C ALA A 386 11.16 1.04 -10.71
N PHE A 387 10.30 1.78 -9.99
CA PHE A 387 9.88 3.12 -10.39
C PHE A 387 11.08 4.08 -10.49
N TYR A 388 11.95 4.05 -9.51
CA TYR A 388 13.16 4.86 -9.48
C TYR A 388 14.18 4.43 -10.55
N ALA A 389 14.42 3.15 -10.70
CA ALA A 389 15.42 2.60 -11.63
C ALA A 389 15.05 2.83 -13.11
N LEU A 390 13.77 2.77 -13.45
CA LEU A 390 13.29 2.88 -14.84
C LEU A 390 12.82 4.28 -15.22
N ASN A 391 12.85 5.25 -14.29
CA ASN A 391 12.30 6.57 -14.55
C ASN A 391 12.87 7.22 -15.83
N ARG A 392 12.03 7.99 -16.52
CA ARG A 392 12.36 8.81 -17.70
C ARG A 392 12.00 10.28 -17.49
N PHE A 393 12.13 10.76 -16.25
CA PHE A 393 11.67 12.07 -15.83
C PHE A 393 12.72 13.17 -16.04
N GLY A 394 13.43 13.14 -17.18
CA GLY A 394 14.40 14.16 -17.57
C GLY A 394 15.76 13.97 -16.92
N ALA A 395 16.60 15.02 -17.01
CA ALA A 395 17.99 15.05 -16.55
C ALA A 395 18.16 15.81 -15.23
N ALA A 396 17.17 15.83 -14.38
CA ALA A 396 17.28 16.42 -13.05
C ALA A 396 18.12 15.52 -12.13
N LYS A 397 18.93 16.14 -11.26
CA LYS A 397 19.90 15.44 -10.38
C LYS A 397 19.26 14.34 -9.55
N PHE A 398 18.04 14.57 -9.04
CA PHE A 398 17.29 13.57 -8.28
C PHE A 398 17.03 12.32 -9.11
N TRP A 399 16.56 12.48 -10.34
CA TRP A 399 16.19 11.35 -11.20
C TRP A 399 17.40 10.67 -11.81
N ASP A 400 18.51 11.39 -12.03
CA ASP A 400 19.80 10.79 -12.40
C ASP A 400 20.34 9.91 -11.27
N ALA A 401 20.31 10.41 -10.03
CA ALA A 401 20.69 9.64 -8.85
C ALA A 401 19.78 8.42 -8.64
N ALA A 402 18.46 8.56 -8.87
CA ALA A 402 17.52 7.47 -8.79
C ALA A 402 17.80 6.34 -9.80
N ARG A 403 18.17 6.68 -11.04
CA ARG A 403 18.59 5.68 -12.04
C ARG A 403 19.91 5.00 -11.68
N ALA A 404 20.79 5.69 -10.98
CA ALA A 404 22.08 5.17 -10.54
C ALA A 404 22.04 4.44 -9.19
N ALA A 405 20.92 4.49 -8.47
CA ALA A 405 20.75 3.84 -7.17
C ALA A 405 20.87 2.31 -7.29
N ALA A 406 21.22 1.67 -6.18
CA ALA A 406 21.40 0.23 -6.12
C ALA A 406 20.06 -0.50 -6.29
N SER A 407 19.78 -0.99 -7.49
CA SER A 407 18.58 -1.78 -7.77
C SER A 407 18.76 -3.22 -7.28
N PRO A 408 17.77 -3.81 -6.57
CA PRO A 408 17.79 -5.24 -6.21
C PRO A 408 17.96 -6.14 -7.45
N ALA A 409 18.65 -7.28 -7.28
CA ALA A 409 18.91 -8.21 -8.38
C ALA A 409 17.61 -8.74 -9.03
N GLU A 410 16.59 -8.95 -8.22
CA GLU A 410 15.25 -9.39 -8.64
C GLU A 410 14.58 -8.36 -9.56
N VAL A 411 14.74 -7.07 -9.28
CA VAL A 411 14.23 -5.99 -10.13
C VAL A 411 14.96 -5.99 -11.47
N ALA A 412 16.28 -6.10 -11.45
CA ALA A 412 17.07 -6.18 -12.67
C ALA A 412 16.67 -7.39 -13.54
N HIS A 413 16.40 -8.55 -12.90
CA HIS A 413 15.90 -9.75 -13.58
C HIS A 413 14.50 -9.55 -14.18
N LYS A 414 13.56 -8.97 -13.44
CA LYS A 414 12.21 -8.64 -13.95
C LYS A 414 12.29 -7.69 -15.15
N ILE A 415 13.13 -6.66 -15.08
CA ILE A 415 13.34 -5.69 -16.17
C ILE A 415 13.90 -6.40 -17.41
N ALA A 416 14.90 -7.27 -17.25
CA ALA A 416 15.50 -8.00 -18.36
C ALA A 416 14.49 -8.94 -19.04
N THR A 417 13.73 -9.69 -18.26
CA THR A 417 12.68 -10.60 -18.77
C THR A 417 11.59 -9.82 -19.50
N PHE A 418 11.14 -8.71 -18.91
CA PHE A 418 10.13 -7.84 -19.54
C PHE A 418 10.64 -7.26 -20.87
N ARG A 419 11.86 -6.73 -20.91
CA ARG A 419 12.44 -6.19 -22.15
C ARG A 419 12.53 -7.24 -23.25
N ALA A 420 12.95 -8.44 -22.91
CA ALA A 420 13.11 -9.50 -23.89
C ALA A 420 11.79 -9.94 -24.52
N ARG A 421 10.68 -10.03 -23.75
CA ARG A 421 9.46 -10.67 -24.22
C ARG A 421 8.14 -10.22 -23.60
N GLY A 422 8.14 -9.19 -22.76
CA GLY A 422 6.96 -8.64 -22.09
C GLY A 422 6.45 -9.42 -20.88
N ASP A 423 7.11 -10.51 -20.49
CA ASP A 423 6.72 -11.31 -19.34
C ASP A 423 7.31 -10.72 -18.04
N ILE A 424 6.58 -10.90 -16.97
CA ILE A 424 7.06 -10.61 -15.60
C ILE A 424 7.50 -11.92 -14.97
N ALA A 425 8.76 -12.00 -14.55
CA ALA A 425 9.27 -13.18 -13.83
C ALA A 425 8.47 -13.36 -12.52
N PRO A 426 7.78 -14.51 -12.32
CA PRO A 426 7.02 -14.76 -11.10
C PRO A 426 7.97 -14.89 -9.91
N MET A 427 7.57 -14.30 -8.79
CA MET A 427 8.25 -14.43 -7.51
C MET A 427 7.26 -14.91 -6.46
N GLU A 428 7.75 -15.62 -5.42
CA GLU A 428 6.92 -15.95 -4.26
C GLU A 428 6.56 -14.69 -3.48
N ASP A 429 5.45 -14.72 -2.79
CA ASP A 429 4.96 -13.68 -1.90
C ASP A 429 4.78 -12.29 -2.57
N GLU A 430 4.46 -12.28 -3.86
CA GLU A 430 4.29 -11.09 -4.67
C GLU A 430 2.98 -10.36 -4.32
N SER A 431 3.08 -9.10 -3.92
CA SER A 431 1.91 -8.25 -3.61
C SER A 431 1.28 -7.63 -4.85
N PHE A 432 2.04 -7.46 -5.92
CA PHE A 432 1.59 -6.77 -7.13
C PHE A 432 1.47 -7.74 -8.29
N ALA A 433 0.28 -7.80 -8.89
CA ALA A 433 0.00 -8.69 -10.00
C ALA A 433 0.88 -8.38 -11.24
N PRO A 434 1.15 -9.38 -12.11
CA PRO A 434 1.99 -9.18 -13.30
C PRO A 434 1.54 -8.04 -14.21
N ASP A 435 0.22 -7.85 -14.35
CA ASP A 435 -0.36 -6.78 -15.16
C ASP A 435 -0.04 -5.38 -14.60
N LEU A 436 0.06 -5.23 -13.27
CA LEU A 436 0.46 -3.96 -12.66
C LEU A 436 1.96 -3.67 -12.87
N TRP A 437 2.82 -4.70 -12.80
CA TRP A 437 4.23 -4.58 -13.16
C TRP A 437 4.40 -4.19 -14.63
N GLN A 438 3.63 -4.79 -15.55
CA GLN A 438 3.63 -4.46 -16.97
C GLN A 438 3.19 -3.02 -17.19
N ALA A 439 2.14 -2.56 -16.51
CA ALA A 439 1.66 -1.18 -16.59
C ALA A 439 2.73 -0.19 -16.08
N LEU A 440 3.40 -0.49 -14.97
CA LEU A 440 4.51 0.31 -14.44
C LEU A 440 5.64 0.42 -15.46
N PHE A 441 6.09 -0.70 -16.01
CA PHE A 441 7.20 -0.70 -16.96
C PHE A 441 6.86 0.03 -18.26
N VAL A 442 5.65 -0.18 -18.80
CA VAL A 442 5.16 0.54 -20.00
C VAL A 442 5.04 2.03 -19.70
N GLY A 443 4.47 2.40 -18.57
CA GLY A 443 4.30 3.80 -18.16
C GLY A 443 5.62 4.54 -18.01
N LEU A 444 6.65 3.84 -17.54
CA LEU A 444 8.03 4.35 -17.49
C LEU A 444 8.76 4.22 -18.84
N GLY A 445 8.04 3.90 -19.92
CA GLY A 445 8.50 3.87 -21.29
C GLY A 445 9.25 2.61 -21.67
N GLY A 446 9.13 1.53 -20.89
CA GLY A 446 9.62 0.21 -21.28
C GLY A 446 8.80 -0.35 -22.44
N VAL A 447 9.48 -0.80 -23.49
CA VAL A 447 8.83 -1.48 -24.62
C VAL A 447 9.49 -2.85 -24.78
N PRO A 448 8.73 -3.95 -24.71
CA PRO A 448 9.28 -5.27 -24.99
C PRO A 448 9.80 -5.40 -26.42
N GLU A 449 10.93 -6.06 -26.59
CA GLU A 449 11.57 -6.27 -27.90
C GLU A 449 10.84 -7.34 -28.72
N SER A 450 10.12 -8.24 -28.07
CA SER A 450 9.46 -9.39 -28.68
C SER A 450 8.24 -9.82 -27.86
N TRP A 451 7.57 -10.88 -28.33
CA TRP A 451 6.43 -11.54 -27.68
C TRP A 451 6.54 -13.06 -27.83
N PRO A 452 5.81 -13.86 -27.00
CA PRO A 452 5.78 -15.31 -27.13
C PRO A 452 5.32 -15.76 -28.52
N PRO A 453 6.00 -16.71 -29.20
CA PRO A 453 5.65 -17.15 -30.56
C PRO A 453 4.24 -17.72 -30.72
N ALA A 454 3.62 -18.16 -29.61
CA ALA A 454 2.23 -18.64 -29.62
C ALA A 454 1.25 -17.58 -30.11
N ILE A 455 1.54 -16.30 -29.88
CA ILE A 455 0.71 -15.16 -30.31
C ILE A 455 0.63 -15.05 -31.84
N ASP A 456 1.64 -15.55 -32.56
CA ASP A 456 1.66 -15.48 -34.03
C ASP A 456 0.67 -16.45 -34.69
N ARG A 457 0.12 -17.40 -33.93
CA ARG A 457 -0.94 -18.32 -34.42
C ARG A 457 -2.28 -17.62 -34.56
N THR A 458 -2.53 -16.52 -33.84
CA THR A 458 -3.78 -15.78 -33.93
C THR A 458 -3.77 -14.89 -35.17
N PRO A 459 -4.73 -15.06 -36.09
CA PRO A 459 -4.81 -14.25 -37.29
C PRO A 459 -4.98 -12.75 -36.95
N PRO A 460 -4.39 -11.83 -37.73
CA PRO A 460 -4.49 -10.39 -37.48
C PRO A 460 -5.94 -9.86 -37.39
N GLU A 461 -6.85 -10.36 -38.23
CA GLU A 461 -8.25 -9.95 -38.19
C GLU A 461 -8.95 -10.38 -36.90
N ARG A 462 -8.67 -11.61 -36.42
CA ARG A 462 -9.20 -12.09 -35.14
C ARG A 462 -8.69 -11.22 -33.98
N MET A 463 -7.41 -10.85 -33.99
CA MET A 463 -6.83 -9.96 -32.98
C MET A 463 -7.51 -8.57 -33.01
N LYS A 464 -7.76 -8.01 -34.20
CA LYS A 464 -8.47 -6.72 -34.35
C LYS A 464 -9.91 -6.78 -33.83
N GLU A 465 -10.63 -7.88 -34.09
CA GLU A 465 -11.98 -8.10 -33.58
C GLU A 465 -12.00 -8.15 -32.06
N GLU A 466 -11.09 -8.89 -31.44
CA GLU A 466 -10.99 -8.95 -29.98
C GLU A 466 -10.62 -7.58 -29.36
N PHE A 467 -9.72 -6.83 -29.97
CA PHE A 467 -9.39 -5.50 -29.50
C PHE A 467 -10.60 -4.55 -29.56
N ARG A 468 -11.35 -4.58 -30.65
CA ARG A 468 -12.60 -3.81 -30.76
C ARG A 468 -13.64 -4.24 -29.73
N ARG A 469 -13.78 -5.56 -29.50
CA ARG A 469 -14.67 -6.12 -28.48
C ARG A 469 -14.29 -5.60 -27.08
N ILE A 470 -12.99 -5.68 -26.72
CA ILE A 470 -12.49 -5.23 -25.43
C ILE A 470 -12.70 -3.73 -25.26
N LEU A 471 -12.31 -2.91 -26.25
CA LEU A 471 -12.51 -1.44 -26.19
C LEU A 471 -14.01 -1.08 -26.13
N GLY A 472 -14.85 -1.79 -26.84
CA GLY A 472 -16.31 -1.64 -26.78
C GLY A 472 -16.85 -1.92 -25.38
N PHE A 473 -16.45 -3.04 -24.77
CA PHE A 473 -16.82 -3.38 -23.41
C PHE A 473 -16.35 -2.31 -22.40
N VAL A 474 -15.09 -1.88 -22.47
CA VAL A 474 -14.55 -0.85 -21.57
C VAL A 474 -15.36 0.44 -21.68
N ARG A 475 -15.62 0.91 -22.92
CA ARG A 475 -16.41 2.13 -23.16
C ARG A 475 -17.81 2.02 -22.55
N ASP A 476 -18.52 0.94 -22.89
CA ASP A 476 -19.92 0.78 -22.49
C ASP A 476 -20.02 0.61 -20.98
N LYS A 477 -19.15 -0.23 -20.38
CA LYS A 477 -19.10 -0.42 -18.95
C LYS A 477 -18.81 0.84 -18.15
N VAL A 478 -17.86 1.66 -18.61
CA VAL A 478 -17.51 2.93 -17.97
C VAL A 478 -18.66 3.94 -18.06
N LEU A 479 -19.33 4.02 -19.22
CA LEU A 479 -20.45 4.95 -19.40
C LEU A 479 -21.67 4.63 -18.52
N GLU A 480 -21.87 3.38 -18.15
CA GLU A 480 -22.92 2.94 -17.22
C GLU A 480 -22.66 3.36 -15.77
N GLN A 481 -21.41 3.64 -15.41
CA GLN A 481 -21.03 3.91 -14.03
C GLN A 481 -21.45 5.32 -13.57
N PRO A 482 -21.84 5.48 -12.28
CA PRO A 482 -22.13 6.79 -11.71
C PRO A 482 -20.84 7.64 -11.60
N ALA A 483 -21.00 8.96 -11.58
CA ALA A 483 -19.91 9.84 -11.17
C ALA A 483 -19.49 9.51 -9.75
N HIS A 484 -18.18 9.48 -9.46
CA HIS A 484 -17.62 9.11 -8.16
C HIS A 484 -18.22 9.93 -7.02
N ASP A 485 -18.29 11.27 -7.16
CA ASP A 485 -18.90 12.15 -6.17
C ASP A 485 -20.36 11.85 -5.91
N ALA A 486 -21.12 11.49 -6.94
CA ALA A 486 -22.54 11.17 -6.80
C ALA A 486 -22.70 9.85 -6.04
N TYR A 487 -21.88 8.85 -6.38
CA TYR A 487 -21.86 7.56 -5.68
C TYR A 487 -21.48 7.73 -4.21
N LEU A 488 -20.38 8.44 -3.93
CA LEU A 488 -19.89 8.69 -2.59
C LEU A 488 -20.93 9.44 -1.73
N ARG A 489 -21.56 10.48 -2.28
CA ARG A 489 -22.64 11.20 -1.60
C ARG A 489 -23.88 10.32 -1.36
N SER A 490 -24.24 9.43 -2.30
CA SER A 490 -25.38 8.53 -2.10
C SER A 490 -25.12 7.52 -0.99
N LEU A 491 -23.91 6.94 -0.98
CA LEU A 491 -23.47 5.97 0.02
C LEU A 491 -23.40 6.58 1.43
N CYS A 492 -22.95 7.83 1.54
CA CYS A 492 -22.82 8.52 2.83
C CYS A 492 -24.15 9.15 3.32
N ARG A 493 -25.19 9.26 2.49
CA ARG A 493 -26.50 9.84 2.86
C ARG A 493 -27.50 8.80 3.40
N SER A 494 -27.35 7.52 3.10
CA SER A 494 -28.31 6.51 3.52
C SER A 494 -28.26 6.31 5.03
N GLU A 495 -29.45 6.49 5.65
CA GLU A 495 -29.84 6.33 7.06
C GLU A 495 -29.90 7.61 7.90
N ALA A 496 -30.74 8.55 7.47
CA ALA A 496 -31.54 9.37 8.36
C ALA A 496 -33.02 9.02 8.10
N ALA A 497 -33.40 7.80 8.46
CA ALA A 497 -34.81 7.37 8.54
C ALA A 497 -35.01 6.49 9.79
#